data_dade77fd99df58b71dc365f7a39b60b7
#
_entry.id   dade77fd99df58b71dc365f7a39b60b7
#
_cell.length_a   1.000
_cell.length_b   1.000
_cell.length_c   1.000
_cell.angle_alpha   90.00
_cell.angle_beta   90.00
_cell.angle_gamma   90.00
#
_symmetry.space_group_name_H-M   'P 1'
#
loop_
_entity.id
_entity.type
_entity.pdbx_description
1 polymer ?
#
loop_
_entity_poly.entity_id
_entity_poly.type
_entity_poly.pdbx_seq_one_letter_code
_entity_poly.pdbx_strand_id
1 'polypeptide(L)'
;MNLIKHNDMKWNMTYKIAALLFFSLPWASVGVCAQSATSSQSPQKQKVQKRETYEWEGEIPTYVEQLKQELTYPMAWGNSSIKNFSKWKKAAREKVLECMMTPPKAAAAWDMQVLEEEQRDGYKAQKIAFNVNAYSRITAYLLVPDGGVSSDASSDIPSASSDISGATSFSGKGTGRKFPAVNLLHDHGAHLFIGKEKMIRPFGVLSAKKASVASLREANSSDSISDKEKAIAQEVLEDADAWVKLLYEGQYLGDYLAKHGYVVFSMDAPMWGERGRKEGVDRKKYDLIAGNMMMLGRDLSAFMTYDDISSTEFLASLPMVDANRIGCAGCSMGAYRSWMLSALSDRIKVGASVCWMITTDAQLTRRYGRKENGGFANCIPGLRQYLDYPHIASLACPKPMLFINGSKDHLFPIPGVEDAFRQMHEVWRSQKADERLDTEIWDIPHSCGIKAQAKILEFLDQYLKK
;
A
#
# COMPACT_ATOMS: atom_id res chain seq x y z
N MET A 1 -0.40 -15.68 -50.84
CA MET A 1 -1.04 -17.02 -50.71
C MET A 1 -0.37 -17.71 -49.55
N ASN A 2 -1.00 -17.69 -48.42
CA ASN A 2 -1.17 -18.71 -47.40
C ASN A 2 -1.76 -18.05 -46.16
N LEU A 3 -3.01 -18.41 -45.93
CA LEU A 3 -3.87 -18.07 -44.82
C LEU A 3 -3.33 -18.76 -43.54
N ILE A 4 -3.06 -18.01 -42.49
CA ILE A 4 -2.92 -18.55 -41.14
C ILE A 4 -4.25 -18.29 -40.43
N LYS A 5 -4.92 -19.38 -40.10
CA LYS A 5 -6.21 -19.43 -39.41
C LYS A 5 -6.05 -18.86 -37.98
N HIS A 6 -6.92 -17.91 -37.63
CA HIS A 6 -7.23 -17.55 -36.25
C HIS A 6 -7.86 -18.76 -35.55
N ASN A 7 -7.23 -19.26 -34.51
CA ASN A 7 -7.85 -20.14 -33.54
C ASN A 7 -8.50 -19.28 -32.46
N ASP A 8 -9.82 -19.28 -32.45
CA ASP A 8 -10.64 -18.77 -31.36
C ASP A 8 -10.34 -19.53 -30.07
N MET A 9 -9.59 -18.96 -29.20
CA MET A 9 -9.42 -19.48 -27.84
C MET A 9 -10.51 -18.88 -26.97
N LYS A 10 -11.64 -19.59 -26.88
CA LYS A 10 -12.66 -19.33 -25.86
C LYS A 10 -12.01 -19.50 -24.50
N TRP A 11 -11.86 -18.41 -23.78
CA TRP A 11 -11.48 -18.41 -22.37
C TRP A 11 -12.64 -19.01 -21.57
N ASN A 12 -12.52 -20.29 -21.23
CA ASN A 12 -13.38 -20.90 -20.22
C ASN A 12 -12.96 -20.36 -18.87
N MET A 13 -13.84 -19.54 -18.32
CA MET A 13 -13.79 -18.99 -16.98
C MET A 13 -13.99 -20.13 -15.96
N THR A 14 -12.92 -20.83 -15.64
CA THR A 14 -12.87 -21.76 -14.50
C THR A 14 -11.54 -21.59 -13.80
N TYR A 15 -11.31 -20.40 -13.23
CA TYR A 15 -10.34 -20.30 -12.16
C TYR A 15 -10.94 -20.98 -10.93
N LYS A 16 -10.67 -22.28 -10.83
CA LYS A 16 -10.81 -22.98 -9.57
C LYS A 16 -9.92 -22.28 -8.58
N ILE A 17 -10.53 -21.58 -7.63
CA ILE A 17 -9.92 -21.15 -6.40
C ILE A 17 -9.33 -22.42 -5.78
N ALA A 18 -8.03 -22.58 -5.86
CA ALA A 18 -7.31 -23.59 -5.11
C ALA A 18 -7.26 -23.11 -3.65
N ALA A 19 -8.40 -23.28 -2.98
CA ALA A 19 -8.41 -23.34 -1.53
C ALA A 19 -7.60 -24.58 -1.14
N LEU A 20 -6.38 -24.39 -0.73
CA LEU A 20 -5.55 -25.44 -0.14
C LEU A 20 -6.16 -25.86 1.19
N LEU A 21 -7.07 -26.82 1.12
CA LEU A 21 -7.47 -27.63 2.26
C LEU A 21 -6.31 -28.62 2.53
N PHE A 22 -5.42 -28.27 3.43
CA PHE A 22 -4.49 -29.23 4.02
C PHE A 22 -5.19 -29.95 5.16
N PHE A 23 -5.41 -31.24 4.94
CA PHE A 23 -5.87 -32.21 5.92
C PHE A 23 -4.90 -32.28 7.11
N SER A 24 -5.45 -32.13 8.30
CA SER A 24 -4.80 -32.43 9.57
C SER A 24 -4.62 -33.93 9.74
N LEU A 25 -3.41 -34.41 9.89
CA LEU A 25 -3.10 -35.73 10.43
C LEU A 25 -2.71 -35.61 11.91
N PRO A 26 -3.17 -36.53 12.78
CA PRO A 26 -2.96 -36.45 14.23
C PRO A 26 -1.54 -36.85 14.62
N TRP A 27 -0.95 -36.08 15.53
CA TRP A 27 0.30 -36.41 16.18
C TRP A 27 0.08 -37.49 17.23
N ALA A 28 0.79 -38.61 17.07
CA ALA A 28 0.90 -39.63 18.10
C ALA A 28 1.93 -39.20 19.15
N SER A 29 1.53 -39.19 20.39
CA SER A 29 2.34 -38.97 21.57
C SER A 29 3.33 -40.11 21.79
N VAL A 30 4.62 -39.82 21.88
CA VAL A 30 5.62 -40.76 22.44
C VAL A 30 6.18 -40.20 23.74
N GLY A 31 6.05 -40.99 24.76
CA GLY A 31 6.38 -40.65 26.14
C GLY A 31 7.87 -40.44 26.42
N VAL A 32 8.09 -39.55 27.36
CA VAL A 32 9.40 -39.24 27.94
C VAL A 32 9.75 -40.28 28.99
N CYS A 33 10.91 -40.91 28.85
CA CYS A 33 11.57 -41.65 29.93
C CYS A 33 12.86 -40.94 30.30
N ALA A 34 12.95 -40.39 31.48
CA ALA A 34 14.13 -39.76 32.03
C ALA A 34 15.09 -40.80 32.57
N GLN A 35 16.33 -40.78 32.16
CA GLN A 35 17.43 -41.37 32.90
C GLN A 35 18.62 -40.42 32.97
N SER A 36 19.01 -40.15 34.21
CA SER A 36 20.23 -39.42 34.59
C SER A 36 21.48 -40.21 34.30
N ALA A 37 22.46 -39.63 33.69
CA ALA A 37 23.85 -40.15 33.70
C ALA A 37 24.87 -39.02 33.66
N THR A 38 25.84 -39.16 34.50
CA THR A 38 26.94 -38.28 34.89
C THR A 38 27.94 -37.98 33.78
N SER A 39 28.52 -36.79 33.88
CA SER A 39 29.49 -36.16 33.00
C SER A 39 30.84 -36.91 32.86
N SER A 40 31.29 -37.06 31.62
CA SER A 40 32.72 -37.04 31.27
C SER A 40 32.88 -36.21 30.00
N GLN A 41 33.52 -35.05 30.12
CA GLN A 41 33.85 -34.17 28.99
C GLN A 41 34.97 -34.81 28.15
N SER A 42 34.60 -35.29 26.97
CA SER A 42 35.52 -35.52 25.89
C SER A 42 35.57 -34.32 24.95
N PRO A 43 36.69 -34.00 24.28
CA PRO A 43 36.81 -32.80 23.44
C PRO A 43 35.82 -32.89 22.29
N GLN A 44 34.91 -31.90 22.22
CA GLN A 44 33.98 -31.74 21.12
C GLN A 44 34.79 -31.55 19.83
N LYS A 45 34.84 -32.57 19.00
CA LYS A 45 35.22 -32.44 17.59
C LYS A 45 34.22 -31.45 16.98
N GLN A 46 34.65 -30.23 16.65
CA GLN A 46 33.91 -29.34 15.79
C GLN A 46 33.50 -30.13 14.56
N LYS A 47 32.22 -30.44 14.41
CA LYS A 47 31.66 -30.94 13.16
C LYS A 47 31.98 -29.91 12.09
N VAL A 48 32.95 -30.22 11.23
CA VAL A 48 33.13 -29.47 9.99
C VAL A 48 31.79 -29.54 9.26
N GLN A 49 31.06 -28.43 9.26
CA GLN A 49 29.80 -28.32 8.54
C GLN A 49 30.10 -28.62 7.09
N LYS A 50 29.58 -29.76 6.56
CA LYS A 50 29.75 -30.14 5.18
C LYS A 50 29.16 -28.99 4.34
N ARG A 51 30.01 -28.19 3.68
CA ARG A 51 29.55 -27.16 2.78
C ARG A 51 28.67 -27.78 1.72
N GLU A 52 27.43 -27.32 1.62
CA GLU A 52 26.56 -27.76 0.56
C GLU A 52 27.15 -27.33 -0.79
N THR A 53 26.99 -28.19 -1.78
CA THR A 53 27.56 -27.96 -3.13
C THR A 53 26.67 -27.12 -4.01
N TYR A 54 25.47 -26.73 -3.52
CA TYR A 54 24.54 -25.86 -4.19
C TYR A 54 24.32 -24.58 -3.34
N GLU A 55 24.10 -23.45 -4.02
CA GLU A 55 24.01 -22.12 -3.40
C GLU A 55 22.57 -21.64 -3.20
N TRP A 56 21.60 -22.30 -3.82
CA TRP A 56 20.20 -21.88 -3.83
C TRP A 56 19.29 -23.02 -3.40
N GLU A 57 18.33 -22.70 -2.56
CA GLU A 57 17.25 -23.61 -2.17
C GLU A 57 15.93 -22.86 -2.27
N GLY A 58 15.05 -23.31 -3.19
CA GLY A 58 13.87 -22.55 -3.52
C GLY A 58 14.22 -21.19 -4.13
N GLU A 59 13.85 -20.12 -3.46
CA GLU A 59 14.00 -18.73 -3.95
C GLU A 59 15.01 -17.91 -3.14
N ILE A 60 15.71 -18.53 -2.21
CA ILE A 60 16.70 -17.87 -1.35
C ILE A 60 18.04 -18.62 -1.35
N PRO A 61 19.16 -17.92 -1.09
CA PRO A 61 20.47 -18.59 -0.95
C PRO A 61 20.52 -19.48 0.29
N THR A 62 21.25 -20.60 0.20
CA THR A 62 21.43 -21.52 1.33
C THR A 62 22.17 -20.88 2.52
N TYR A 63 22.88 -19.78 2.27
CA TYR A 63 23.60 -18.97 3.25
C TYR A 63 22.82 -17.71 3.70
N VAL A 64 21.50 -17.67 3.51
CA VAL A 64 20.67 -16.51 3.89
C VAL A 64 20.82 -16.09 5.36
N GLU A 65 21.00 -17.08 6.26
CA GLU A 65 21.17 -16.79 7.69
C GLU A 65 22.48 -16.03 7.98
N GLN A 66 23.56 -16.34 7.24
CA GLN A 66 24.81 -15.59 7.34
C GLN A 66 24.65 -14.14 6.84
N LEU A 67 23.95 -13.96 5.72
CA LEU A 67 23.68 -12.61 5.19
C LEU A 67 22.81 -11.79 6.16
N LYS A 68 21.84 -12.41 6.83
CA LYS A 68 21.02 -11.72 7.83
C LYS A 68 21.83 -11.25 9.04
N GLN A 69 22.84 -12.03 9.48
CA GLN A 69 23.73 -11.66 10.58
C GLN A 69 24.57 -10.39 10.28
N GLU A 70 24.77 -10.07 9.01
CA GLU A 70 25.47 -8.84 8.60
C GLU A 70 24.59 -7.58 8.70
N LEU A 71 23.26 -7.74 8.86
CA LEU A 71 22.30 -6.63 8.94
C LEU A 71 22.27 -6.05 10.36
N THR A 72 23.11 -5.07 10.62
CA THR A 72 23.26 -4.45 11.95
C THR A 72 22.34 -3.26 12.18
N TYR A 73 21.64 -2.79 11.14
CA TYR A 73 20.73 -1.64 11.20
C TYR A 73 21.32 -0.40 11.90
N PRO A 74 22.45 0.12 11.43
CA PRO A 74 23.19 1.18 12.14
C PRO A 74 22.42 2.50 12.25
N MET A 75 21.36 2.68 11.48
CA MET A 75 20.50 3.87 11.54
C MET A 75 19.19 3.65 12.31
N ALA A 76 18.94 2.48 12.90
CA ALA A 76 17.85 2.30 13.86
C ALA A 76 18.02 3.24 15.06
N TRP A 77 16.92 3.72 15.67
CA TRP A 77 16.98 4.68 16.79
C TRP A 77 17.88 4.22 17.94
N GLY A 78 17.79 2.97 18.33
CA GLY A 78 18.63 2.41 19.41
C GLY A 78 20.11 2.25 19.06
N ASN A 79 20.41 1.94 17.78
CA ASN A 79 21.76 1.63 17.29
C ASN A 79 22.51 2.90 16.83
N SER A 80 21.79 3.93 16.42
CA SER A 80 22.38 5.15 15.88
C SER A 80 23.21 5.91 16.90
N SER A 81 24.33 6.48 16.45
CA SER A 81 25.14 7.43 17.25
C SER A 81 24.41 8.76 17.48
N ILE A 82 23.38 9.09 16.68
CA ILE A 82 22.62 10.34 16.81
C ILE A 82 21.58 10.19 17.92
N LYS A 83 21.80 10.86 19.05
CA LYS A 83 20.94 10.77 20.25
C LYS A 83 19.80 11.80 20.28
N ASN A 84 19.84 12.84 19.45
CA ASN A 84 18.74 13.79 19.30
C ASN A 84 17.71 13.23 18.31
N PHE A 85 16.48 13.02 18.76
CA PHE A 85 15.43 12.35 17.96
C PHE A 85 15.12 13.07 16.64
N SER A 86 14.98 14.39 16.65
CA SER A 86 14.68 15.15 15.44
C SER A 86 15.82 15.10 14.42
N LYS A 87 17.07 15.14 14.88
CA LYS A 87 18.25 14.99 14.01
C LYS A 87 18.36 13.56 13.47
N TRP A 88 18.10 12.56 14.32
CA TRP A 88 18.06 11.17 13.91
C TRP A 88 16.99 10.93 12.84
N LYS A 89 15.76 11.37 13.10
CA LYS A 89 14.63 11.21 12.18
C LYS A 89 14.93 11.84 10.82
N LYS A 90 15.53 13.02 10.80
CA LYS A 90 15.97 13.68 9.56
C LYS A 90 17.01 12.83 8.83
N ALA A 91 18.09 12.43 9.48
CA ALA A 91 19.17 11.64 8.88
C ALA A 91 18.68 10.27 8.38
N ALA A 92 17.79 9.59 9.14
CA ALA A 92 17.24 8.32 8.74
C ALA A 92 16.27 8.46 7.55
N ARG A 93 15.43 9.52 7.50
CA ARG A 93 14.60 9.84 6.32
C ARG A 93 15.47 10.11 5.08
N GLU A 94 16.54 10.89 5.22
CA GLU A 94 17.48 11.16 4.12
C GLU A 94 18.09 9.86 3.60
N LYS A 95 18.45 8.92 4.48
CA LYS A 95 18.96 7.61 4.07
C LYS A 95 17.90 6.76 3.36
N VAL A 96 16.65 6.77 3.82
CA VAL A 96 15.55 6.09 3.11
C VAL A 96 15.39 6.68 1.71
N LEU A 97 15.35 8.01 1.57
CA LEU A 97 15.21 8.68 0.27
C LEU A 97 16.41 8.41 -0.65
N GLU A 98 17.63 8.34 -0.10
CA GLU A 98 18.84 7.95 -0.85
C GLU A 98 18.69 6.54 -1.45
N CYS A 99 18.26 5.55 -0.63
CA CYS A 99 18.03 4.18 -1.08
C CYS A 99 16.84 4.07 -2.07
N MET A 100 15.89 5.00 -2.00
CA MET A 100 14.76 5.07 -2.94
C MET A 100 15.18 5.53 -4.34
N MET A 101 16.45 5.80 -4.57
CA MET A 101 17.00 6.25 -5.84
C MET A 101 16.40 7.60 -6.30
N THR A 102 16.42 7.86 -7.60
CA THR A 102 15.97 9.15 -8.14
C THR A 102 14.44 9.24 -8.15
N PRO A 103 13.84 10.28 -7.55
CA PRO A 103 12.40 10.49 -7.62
C PRO A 103 11.93 10.78 -9.05
N PRO A 104 10.65 10.53 -9.38
CA PRO A 104 10.06 11.05 -10.59
C PRO A 104 10.09 12.58 -10.57
N LYS A 105 10.25 13.19 -11.74
CA LYS A 105 10.16 14.65 -11.88
C LYS A 105 8.73 15.09 -11.55
N ALA A 106 8.58 16.14 -10.74
CA ALA A 106 7.28 16.69 -10.39
C ALA A 106 6.50 17.17 -11.63
N ALA A 107 5.20 17.01 -11.63
CA ALA A 107 4.32 17.58 -12.64
C ALA A 107 4.36 19.13 -12.57
N ALA A 108 4.30 19.79 -13.72
CA ALA A 108 4.21 21.26 -13.77
C ALA A 108 2.88 21.80 -13.23
N ALA A 109 1.81 21.03 -13.37
CA ALA A 109 0.48 21.28 -12.82
C ALA A 109 -0.25 19.96 -12.60
N TRP A 110 -1.17 19.93 -11.65
CA TRP A 110 -2.03 18.75 -11.43
C TRP A 110 -2.96 18.49 -12.63
N ASP A 111 -3.42 19.53 -13.29
CA ASP A 111 -4.32 19.47 -14.44
C ASP A 111 -5.47 18.47 -14.21
N MET A 112 -6.20 18.67 -13.11
CA MET A 112 -7.29 17.80 -12.71
C MET A 112 -8.47 17.95 -13.67
N GLN A 113 -9.02 16.82 -14.08
CA GLN A 113 -10.24 16.73 -14.90
C GLN A 113 -11.20 15.72 -14.28
N VAL A 114 -12.47 16.07 -14.11
CA VAL A 114 -13.53 15.14 -13.73
C VAL A 114 -13.97 14.38 -15.00
N LEU A 115 -13.85 13.06 -14.96
CA LEU A 115 -14.21 12.16 -16.08
C LEU A 115 -15.65 11.63 -15.92
N GLU A 116 -15.98 11.22 -14.69
CA GLU A 116 -17.29 10.66 -14.34
C GLU A 116 -17.69 11.17 -12.95
N GLU A 117 -18.98 11.35 -12.75
CA GLU A 117 -19.53 11.79 -11.46
C GLU A 117 -20.87 11.12 -11.21
N GLU A 118 -21.10 10.66 -9.97
CA GLU A 118 -22.40 10.18 -9.53
C GLU A 118 -22.67 10.58 -8.08
N GLN A 119 -23.94 10.87 -7.76
CA GLN A 119 -24.38 11.03 -6.39
C GLN A 119 -24.61 9.67 -5.78
N ARG A 120 -23.98 9.42 -4.64
CA ARG A 120 -24.18 8.25 -3.78
C ARG A 120 -24.84 8.66 -2.48
N ASP A 121 -25.15 7.68 -1.63
CA ASP A 121 -25.81 7.90 -0.35
C ASP A 121 -24.90 8.67 0.63
N GLY A 122 -25.13 9.98 0.77
CA GLY A 122 -24.40 10.90 1.65
C GLY A 122 -23.10 11.49 1.11
N TYR A 123 -22.73 11.23 -0.15
CA TYR A 123 -21.52 11.77 -0.76
C TYR A 123 -21.58 11.74 -2.30
N LYS A 124 -20.76 12.59 -2.90
CA LYS A 124 -20.52 12.61 -4.34
C LYS A 124 -19.28 11.78 -4.66
N ALA A 125 -19.40 10.86 -5.61
CA ALA A 125 -18.27 10.09 -6.15
C ALA A 125 -17.82 10.67 -7.48
N GLN A 126 -16.53 10.83 -7.68
CA GLN A 126 -15.91 11.33 -8.91
C GLN A 126 -14.78 10.38 -9.35
N LYS A 127 -14.74 10.06 -10.64
CA LYS A 127 -13.55 9.55 -11.30
C LYS A 127 -12.86 10.76 -11.91
N ILE A 128 -11.61 10.96 -11.55
CA ILE A 128 -10.81 12.10 -12.00
C ILE A 128 -9.57 11.60 -12.76
N ALA A 129 -9.04 12.44 -13.64
CA ALA A 129 -7.70 12.30 -14.19
C ALA A 129 -6.84 13.47 -13.70
N PHE A 130 -5.57 13.20 -13.39
CA PHE A 130 -4.62 14.23 -12.98
C PHE A 130 -3.17 13.78 -13.26
N ASN A 131 -2.24 14.74 -13.27
CA ASN A 131 -0.82 14.45 -13.47
C ASN A 131 -0.16 14.14 -12.12
N VAL A 132 0.08 12.88 -11.80
CA VAL A 132 0.73 12.48 -10.53
C VAL A 132 2.22 12.82 -10.51
N ASN A 133 2.85 12.84 -11.67
CA ASN A 133 4.23 13.30 -11.90
C ASN A 133 4.38 13.74 -13.38
N ALA A 134 5.57 14.20 -13.78
CA ALA A 134 5.81 14.70 -15.15
C ALA A 134 5.70 13.61 -16.24
N TYR A 135 5.65 12.34 -15.86
CA TYR A 135 5.62 11.21 -16.80
C TYR A 135 4.25 10.55 -16.89
N SER A 136 3.39 10.76 -15.89
CA SER A 136 2.17 9.98 -15.71
C SER A 136 0.96 10.86 -15.42
N ARG A 137 0.01 10.86 -16.36
CA ARG A 137 -1.37 11.26 -16.15
C ARG A 137 -2.18 10.01 -15.85
N ILE A 138 -2.82 9.97 -14.69
CA ILE A 138 -3.50 8.77 -14.18
C ILE A 138 -4.93 9.10 -13.76
N THR A 139 -5.73 8.05 -13.58
CA THR A 139 -7.06 8.17 -13.00
C THR A 139 -7.05 7.85 -11.51
N ALA A 140 -7.97 8.47 -10.79
CA ALA A 140 -8.22 8.22 -9.38
C ALA A 140 -9.72 8.32 -9.07
N TYR A 141 -10.14 7.76 -7.94
CA TYR A 141 -11.46 7.98 -7.38
C TYR A 141 -11.37 8.99 -6.23
N LEU A 142 -12.28 9.96 -6.24
CA LEU A 142 -12.43 10.99 -5.23
C LEU A 142 -13.88 10.98 -4.72
N LEU A 143 -14.06 10.77 -3.42
CA LEU A 143 -15.35 10.80 -2.76
C LEU A 143 -15.42 12.05 -1.89
N VAL A 144 -16.47 12.85 -2.03
CA VAL A 144 -16.67 14.11 -1.31
C VAL A 144 -17.98 14.05 -0.55
N PRO A 145 -17.98 14.13 0.80
CA PRO A 145 -19.21 14.17 1.59
C PRO A 145 -20.12 15.31 1.21
N ASP A 146 -21.43 15.12 1.32
CA ASP A 146 -22.41 16.16 1.03
C ASP A 146 -22.21 17.39 1.93
N GLY A 147 -22.50 18.59 1.41
CA GLY A 147 -22.32 19.87 2.10
C GLY A 147 -20.90 20.45 2.02
N GLY A 148 -20.04 19.88 1.19
CA GLY A 148 -18.69 20.41 0.88
C GLY A 148 -18.71 21.51 -0.20
N VAL A 149 -17.56 22.18 -0.36
CA VAL A 149 -17.32 23.12 -1.48
C VAL A 149 -17.30 22.33 -2.79
N SER A 150 -17.99 22.85 -3.83
CA SER A 150 -17.99 22.23 -5.15
C SER A 150 -16.57 22.17 -5.74
N SER A 151 -16.25 21.07 -6.43
CA SER A 151 -15.01 20.88 -7.17
C SER A 151 -14.92 21.67 -8.48
N ASP A 152 -15.98 22.43 -8.83
CA ASP A 152 -16.08 23.16 -10.11
C ASP A 152 -15.08 24.33 -10.23
N ALA A 153 -14.29 24.63 -9.18
CA ALA A 153 -13.19 25.60 -9.20
C ALA A 153 -11.87 25.04 -9.76
N SER A 154 -11.93 24.12 -10.71
CA SER A 154 -10.76 23.35 -11.20
C SER A 154 -9.76 24.15 -12.05
N SER A 155 -10.09 25.38 -12.48
CA SER A 155 -9.20 26.20 -13.35
C SER A 155 -8.04 26.89 -12.64
N ASP A 156 -8.03 26.98 -11.29
CA ASP A 156 -7.06 27.78 -10.53
C ASP A 156 -6.21 26.97 -9.53
N ILE A 157 -6.04 25.64 -9.73
CA ILE A 157 -5.17 24.83 -8.86
C ILE A 157 -3.71 25.04 -9.26
N PRO A 158 -2.88 25.65 -8.37
CA PRO A 158 -1.50 25.98 -8.70
C PRO A 158 -0.60 24.76 -8.91
N SER A 159 0.52 24.98 -9.61
CA SER A 159 1.54 23.97 -9.90
C SER A 159 2.22 23.42 -8.64
N ALA A 160 2.68 22.17 -8.72
CA ALA A 160 3.51 21.55 -7.68
C ALA A 160 4.87 22.27 -7.61
N SER A 161 5.29 22.71 -6.42
CA SER A 161 6.65 23.20 -6.20
C SER A 161 7.64 22.03 -6.12
N SER A 162 8.83 22.21 -6.67
CA SER A 162 9.87 21.17 -6.76
C SER A 162 10.58 20.84 -5.43
N ASP A 163 10.23 21.52 -4.33
CA ASP A 163 10.89 21.32 -3.05
C ASP A 163 10.02 20.50 -2.09
N ILE A 164 10.50 19.31 -1.77
CA ILE A 164 9.90 18.37 -0.80
C ILE A 164 9.90 18.96 0.64
N SER A 165 10.54 20.11 0.87
CA SER A 165 10.70 20.73 2.20
C SER A 165 9.91 22.02 2.44
N GLY A 166 9.16 22.55 1.47
CA GLY A 166 8.52 23.87 1.55
C GLY A 166 7.00 23.81 1.73
N ALA A 167 6.50 24.19 2.92
CA ALA A 167 5.08 24.44 3.16
C ALA A 167 4.66 25.75 2.47
N THR A 168 4.00 25.69 1.32
CA THR A 168 3.31 26.83 0.74
C THR A 168 1.85 26.87 1.22
N SER A 169 1.49 27.92 1.93
CA SER A 169 0.12 28.20 2.36
C SER A 169 -0.67 28.80 1.20
N PHE A 170 -1.78 28.17 0.82
CA PHE A 170 -2.74 28.69 -0.13
C PHE A 170 -3.90 29.36 0.59
N SER A 171 -4.19 30.64 0.28
CA SER A 171 -5.38 31.35 0.71
C SER A 171 -6.36 31.49 -0.46
N GLY A 172 -7.15 30.45 -0.72
CA GLY A 172 -8.35 30.53 -1.52
C GLY A 172 -9.54 30.79 -0.60
N LYS A 173 -10.24 31.89 -0.72
CA LYS A 173 -11.46 32.19 0.03
C LYS A 173 -12.67 31.41 -0.51
N GLY A 174 -12.69 30.08 -0.21
CA GLY A 174 -13.91 29.29 -0.37
C GLY A 174 -14.74 29.38 0.93
N THR A 175 -16.00 29.76 0.85
CA THR A 175 -16.94 29.91 1.99
C THR A 175 -17.55 28.59 2.45
N GLY A 176 -17.05 27.44 2.00
CA GLY A 176 -17.59 26.11 2.32
C GLY A 176 -16.83 25.37 3.43
N ARG A 177 -17.49 24.37 4.02
CA ARG A 177 -16.92 23.49 5.05
C ARG A 177 -15.78 22.64 4.46
N LYS A 178 -14.60 22.64 5.11
CA LYS A 178 -13.51 21.72 4.81
C LYS A 178 -13.63 20.45 5.64
N PHE A 179 -13.34 19.31 5.00
CA PHE A 179 -13.42 18.00 5.61
C PHE A 179 -12.03 17.43 5.91
N PRO A 180 -11.90 16.56 6.93
CA PRO A 180 -10.74 15.67 7.01
C PRO A 180 -10.70 14.75 5.79
N ALA A 181 -9.52 14.32 5.39
CA ALA A 181 -9.33 13.48 4.21
C ALA A 181 -8.51 12.23 4.50
N VAL A 182 -8.71 11.19 3.68
CA VAL A 182 -7.97 9.93 3.75
C VAL A 182 -7.48 9.54 2.36
N ASN A 183 -6.16 9.32 2.24
CA ASN A 183 -5.56 8.66 1.07
C ASN A 183 -5.59 7.16 1.31
N LEU A 184 -6.40 6.42 0.55
CA LEU A 184 -6.55 4.97 0.63
C LEU A 184 -5.65 4.27 -0.38
N LEU A 185 -4.90 3.30 0.14
CA LEU A 185 -3.86 2.58 -0.58
C LEU A 185 -4.27 1.12 -0.71
N HIS A 186 -4.47 0.65 -1.95
CA HIS A 186 -4.97 -0.70 -2.23
C HIS A 186 -3.91 -1.79 -1.99
N ASP A 187 -4.38 -3.02 -1.76
CA ASP A 187 -3.57 -4.22 -1.59
C ASP A 187 -2.94 -4.71 -2.91
N HIS A 188 -1.95 -5.62 -2.78
CA HIS A 188 -1.32 -6.30 -3.92
C HIS A 188 -2.25 -7.38 -4.50
N GLY A 189 -2.59 -8.35 -3.66
CA GLY A 189 -3.45 -9.48 -3.95
C GLY A 189 -3.00 -10.40 -5.08
N ALA A 190 -1.81 -10.19 -5.66
CA ALA A 190 -1.41 -10.79 -6.93
C ALA A 190 -2.44 -10.57 -8.05
N HIS A 191 -3.35 -9.61 -7.88
CA HIS A 191 -4.47 -9.30 -8.73
C HIS A 191 -4.33 -7.89 -9.29
N LEU A 192 -3.72 -7.78 -10.48
CA LEU A 192 -3.32 -6.51 -11.07
C LEU A 192 -4.42 -5.87 -11.94
N PHE A 193 -5.48 -6.62 -12.26
CA PHE A 193 -6.58 -6.13 -13.10
C PHE A 193 -7.32 -4.95 -12.49
N ILE A 194 -7.46 -4.92 -11.17
CA ILE A 194 -8.06 -3.83 -10.38
C ILE A 194 -7.06 -3.29 -9.35
N GLY A 195 -7.17 -2.01 -9.04
CA GLY A 195 -6.35 -1.31 -8.04
C GLY A 195 -7.21 -0.49 -7.08
N LYS A 196 -7.48 0.78 -7.40
CA LYS A 196 -8.37 1.67 -6.63
C LYS A 196 -9.79 1.13 -6.47
N GLU A 197 -10.21 0.28 -7.37
CA GLU A 197 -11.50 -0.42 -7.34
C GLU A 197 -11.62 -1.43 -6.19
N LYS A 198 -10.52 -1.81 -5.55
CA LYS A 198 -10.51 -2.60 -4.31
C LYS A 198 -10.89 -1.78 -3.08
N MET A 199 -10.72 -0.47 -3.16
CA MET A 199 -10.93 0.47 -2.05
C MET A 199 -12.24 1.24 -2.16
N ILE A 200 -12.65 1.56 -3.38
CA ILE A 200 -13.83 2.40 -3.69
C ILE A 200 -14.64 1.69 -4.77
N ARG A 201 -15.94 1.60 -4.57
CA ARG A 201 -16.85 0.97 -5.53
C ARG A 201 -16.72 1.63 -6.89
N PRO A 202 -16.50 0.84 -7.97
CA PRO A 202 -16.42 1.35 -9.33
C PRO A 202 -17.71 2.05 -9.78
N PHE A 203 -17.60 2.88 -10.81
CA PHE A 203 -18.74 3.51 -11.47
C PHE A 203 -19.50 2.50 -12.32
N GLY A 204 -20.84 2.54 -12.29
CA GLY A 204 -21.67 1.68 -13.11
C GLY A 204 -21.71 2.16 -14.58
N VAL A 205 -22.05 1.24 -15.49
CA VAL A 205 -22.13 1.50 -16.94
C VAL A 205 -23.06 2.69 -17.28
N LEU A 206 -24.02 3.04 -16.41
CA LEU A 206 -24.96 4.15 -16.62
C LEU A 206 -24.35 5.51 -16.31
N SER A 207 -23.39 5.61 -15.39
CA SER A 207 -22.71 6.87 -15.08
C SER A 207 -21.76 7.32 -16.19
N ALA A 208 -21.15 6.36 -16.89
CA ALA A 208 -20.31 6.64 -18.06
C ALA A 208 -21.07 7.38 -19.18
N LYS A 209 -22.38 7.12 -19.34
CA LYS A 209 -23.21 7.85 -20.30
C LYS A 209 -23.41 9.33 -19.99
N LYS A 210 -23.46 9.71 -18.69
CA LYS A 210 -23.66 11.12 -18.29
C LYS A 210 -22.40 11.96 -18.45
N ALA A 211 -21.23 11.39 -18.21
CA ALA A 211 -19.95 12.07 -18.37
C ALA A 211 -19.65 12.41 -19.85
N SER A 212 -19.91 11.50 -20.76
CA SER A 212 -19.69 11.75 -22.19
C SER A 212 -20.57 12.88 -22.74
N VAL A 213 -21.78 13.06 -22.22
CA VAL A 213 -22.72 14.13 -22.64
C VAL A 213 -22.31 15.50 -22.11
N ALA A 214 -21.67 15.60 -20.95
CA ALA A 214 -21.20 16.87 -20.40
C ALA A 214 -19.93 17.41 -21.07
N SER A 215 -19.01 16.51 -21.50
CA SER A 215 -17.82 16.87 -22.26
C SER A 215 -18.09 17.13 -23.76
N LEU A 216 -19.25 16.72 -24.28
CA LEU A 216 -19.63 16.75 -25.70
C LEU A 216 -20.33 18.04 -26.14
N ARG A 217 -20.34 19.10 -25.35
CA ARG A 217 -20.82 20.41 -25.85
C ARG A 217 -19.88 21.07 -26.87
N GLU A 218 -18.69 20.52 -27.11
CA GLU A 218 -17.73 21.03 -28.11
C GLU A 218 -17.31 20.03 -29.20
N ALA A 219 -17.80 18.80 -29.23
CA ALA A 219 -17.47 17.85 -30.31
C ALA A 219 -18.76 17.30 -30.95
N ASN A 220 -19.00 17.66 -32.20
CA ASN A 220 -20.00 17.06 -33.08
C ASN A 220 -19.60 15.62 -33.45
N SER A 221 -19.79 14.65 -32.57
CA SER A 221 -19.78 13.24 -32.94
C SER A 221 -20.64 12.40 -31.98
N SER A 222 -21.41 11.49 -32.52
CA SER A 222 -22.28 10.53 -31.87
C SER A 222 -21.46 9.42 -31.17
N ASP A 223 -20.66 9.75 -30.17
CA ASP A 223 -19.85 8.77 -29.46
C ASP A 223 -20.67 8.05 -28.40
N SER A 224 -21.38 7.00 -28.83
CA SER A 224 -21.83 5.95 -27.93
C SER A 224 -20.59 5.22 -27.39
N ILE A 225 -20.49 5.09 -26.04
CA ILE A 225 -19.48 4.22 -25.40
C ILE A 225 -19.48 2.86 -26.13
N SER A 226 -18.32 2.44 -26.60
CA SER A 226 -18.21 1.19 -27.36
C SER A 226 -18.64 -0.01 -26.51
N ASP A 227 -19.19 -1.04 -27.13
CA ASP A 227 -19.61 -2.25 -26.41
C ASP A 227 -18.42 -2.93 -25.69
N LYS A 228 -17.21 -2.74 -26.20
CA LYS A 228 -15.98 -3.18 -25.55
C LYS A 228 -15.71 -2.43 -24.23
N GLU A 229 -15.90 -1.13 -24.20
CA GLU A 229 -15.70 -0.32 -22.98
C GLU A 229 -16.76 -0.65 -21.92
N LYS A 230 -18.02 -0.90 -22.35
CA LYS A 230 -19.08 -1.36 -21.44
C LYS A 230 -18.75 -2.74 -20.85
N ALA A 231 -18.25 -3.66 -21.67
CA ALA A 231 -17.85 -4.99 -21.22
C ALA A 231 -16.72 -4.91 -20.19
N ILE A 232 -15.70 -4.08 -20.42
CA ILE A 232 -14.59 -3.87 -19.47
C ILE A 232 -15.12 -3.25 -18.16
N ALA A 233 -16.00 -2.25 -18.22
CA ALA A 233 -16.57 -1.62 -17.04
C ALA A 233 -17.38 -2.61 -16.18
N GLN A 234 -18.14 -3.49 -16.84
CA GLN A 234 -18.87 -4.55 -16.17
C GLN A 234 -17.94 -5.58 -15.53
N GLU A 235 -16.91 -6.04 -16.24
CA GLU A 235 -15.90 -6.95 -15.73
C GLU A 235 -15.17 -6.36 -14.51
N VAL A 236 -14.81 -5.09 -14.55
CA VAL A 236 -14.19 -4.38 -13.43
C VAL A 236 -15.10 -4.35 -12.20
N LEU A 237 -16.40 -4.09 -12.39
CA LEU A 237 -17.36 -4.06 -11.28
C LEU A 237 -17.51 -5.44 -10.64
N GLU A 238 -17.71 -6.48 -11.46
CA GLU A 238 -17.86 -7.85 -10.97
C GLU A 238 -16.61 -8.34 -10.24
N ASP A 239 -15.44 -8.04 -10.76
CA ASP A 239 -14.17 -8.41 -10.19
C ASP A 239 -13.89 -7.66 -8.87
N ALA A 240 -14.19 -6.37 -8.82
CA ALA A 240 -14.09 -5.57 -7.60
C ALA A 240 -15.04 -6.05 -6.50
N ASP A 241 -16.31 -6.32 -6.83
CA ASP A 241 -17.29 -6.85 -5.87
C ASP A 241 -16.86 -8.22 -5.33
N ALA A 242 -16.34 -9.11 -6.20
CA ALA A 242 -15.81 -10.41 -5.79
C ALA A 242 -14.59 -10.27 -4.87
N TRP A 243 -13.68 -9.36 -5.20
CA TRP A 243 -12.49 -9.09 -4.40
C TRP A 243 -12.83 -8.50 -3.03
N VAL A 244 -13.69 -7.51 -3.00
CA VAL A 244 -14.13 -6.85 -1.78
C VAL A 244 -14.91 -7.81 -0.89
N LYS A 245 -15.71 -8.71 -1.48
CA LYS A 245 -16.37 -9.78 -0.71
C LYS A 245 -15.35 -10.73 -0.07
N LEU A 246 -14.24 -11.03 -0.75
CA LEU A 246 -13.22 -11.97 -0.28
C LEU A 246 -12.35 -11.39 0.86
N LEU A 247 -11.81 -10.16 0.69
CA LEU A 247 -10.83 -9.59 1.61
C LEU A 247 -11.39 -8.52 2.55
N TYR A 248 -12.52 -7.92 2.19
CA TYR A 248 -13.10 -6.78 2.91
C TYR A 248 -14.53 -7.07 3.42
N GLU A 249 -14.96 -8.34 3.39
CA GLU A 249 -16.30 -8.78 3.85
C GLU A 249 -17.46 -8.05 3.16
N GLY A 250 -17.29 -7.69 1.88
CA GLY A 250 -18.31 -7.04 1.06
C GLY A 250 -18.46 -5.52 1.30
N GLN A 251 -17.62 -4.90 2.12
CA GLN A 251 -17.67 -3.47 2.39
C GLN A 251 -16.49 -2.74 1.75
N TYR A 252 -16.75 -1.78 0.87
CA TYR A 252 -15.74 -0.88 0.33
C TYR A 252 -15.32 0.13 1.39
N LEU A 253 -14.06 0.08 1.83
CA LEU A 253 -13.54 0.96 2.89
C LEU A 253 -13.69 2.44 2.53
N GLY A 254 -13.50 2.81 1.25
CA GLY A 254 -13.61 4.21 0.82
C GLY A 254 -15.03 4.74 0.93
N ASP A 255 -16.01 3.98 0.44
CA ASP A 255 -17.43 4.33 0.53
C ASP A 255 -17.89 4.40 1.99
N TYR A 256 -17.38 3.49 2.83
CA TYR A 256 -17.66 3.51 4.28
C TYR A 256 -17.12 4.79 4.94
N LEU A 257 -15.89 5.19 4.68
CA LEU A 257 -15.30 6.41 5.25
C LEU A 257 -15.96 7.68 4.71
N ALA A 258 -16.35 7.71 3.43
CA ALA A 258 -17.05 8.87 2.85
C ALA A 258 -18.40 9.12 3.51
N LYS A 259 -19.19 8.07 3.77
CA LYS A 259 -20.43 8.15 4.57
C LYS A 259 -20.22 8.69 5.98
N HIS A 260 -19.00 8.50 6.52
CA HIS A 260 -18.64 9.04 7.84
C HIS A 260 -17.93 10.41 7.76
N GLY A 261 -18.09 11.15 6.64
CA GLY A 261 -17.69 12.55 6.55
C GLY A 261 -16.21 12.78 6.24
N TYR A 262 -15.53 11.84 5.62
CA TYR A 262 -14.19 12.02 5.08
C TYR A 262 -14.23 12.29 3.57
N VAL A 263 -13.40 13.21 3.10
CA VAL A 263 -12.98 13.18 1.69
C VAL A 263 -12.07 11.98 1.52
N VAL A 264 -12.39 11.10 0.57
CA VAL A 264 -11.63 9.89 0.33
C VAL A 264 -11.02 9.92 -1.06
N PHE A 265 -9.75 9.59 -1.15
CA PHE A 265 -9.01 9.52 -2.40
C PHE A 265 -8.34 8.15 -2.53
N SER A 266 -8.38 7.57 -3.72
CA SER A 266 -7.62 6.36 -4.03
C SER A 266 -7.21 6.36 -5.50
N MET A 267 -5.96 5.96 -5.77
CA MET A 267 -5.40 5.79 -7.11
C MET A 267 -4.76 4.41 -7.27
N ASP A 268 -4.60 3.99 -8.51
CA ASP A 268 -3.86 2.77 -8.82
C ASP A 268 -2.36 2.95 -8.57
N ALA A 269 -1.73 1.96 -7.95
CA ALA A 269 -0.28 1.83 -7.98
C ALA A 269 0.20 1.52 -9.41
N PRO A 270 1.44 1.85 -9.78
CA PRO A 270 2.01 1.42 -11.06
C PRO A 270 1.77 -0.05 -11.34
N MET A 271 1.27 -0.37 -12.52
CA MET A 271 0.90 -1.70 -13.02
C MET A 271 -0.43 -2.28 -12.52
N TRP A 272 -1.12 -1.65 -11.57
CA TRP A 272 -2.47 -2.05 -11.17
C TRP A 272 -3.54 -1.24 -11.89
N GLY A 273 -4.73 -1.82 -11.96
CA GLY A 273 -5.92 -1.18 -12.49
C GLY A 273 -5.69 -0.55 -13.87
N GLU A 274 -6.12 0.67 -14.08
CA GLU A 274 -5.98 1.38 -15.36
C GLU A 274 -4.52 1.68 -15.74
N ARG A 275 -3.58 1.61 -14.79
CA ARG A 275 -2.13 1.79 -15.06
C ARG A 275 -1.46 0.54 -15.64
N GLY A 276 -2.14 -0.59 -15.68
CA GLY A 276 -1.62 -1.85 -16.22
C GLY A 276 -2.62 -2.67 -17.04
N ARG A 277 -3.92 -2.49 -16.81
CA ARG A 277 -4.98 -3.32 -17.38
C ARG A 277 -4.95 -3.40 -18.92
N LYS A 278 -4.72 -2.28 -19.57
CA LYS A 278 -4.69 -2.20 -21.05
C LYS A 278 -3.65 -3.14 -21.67
N GLU A 279 -2.50 -3.26 -21.02
CA GLU A 279 -1.37 -4.08 -21.48
C GLU A 279 -1.42 -5.52 -20.95
N GLY A 280 -2.39 -5.83 -20.09
CA GLY A 280 -2.51 -7.15 -19.47
C GLY A 280 -1.27 -7.51 -18.66
N VAL A 281 -0.92 -6.70 -17.67
CA VAL A 281 0.25 -6.97 -16.79
C VAL A 281 -0.04 -8.17 -15.93
N ASP A 282 0.81 -9.19 -16.07
CA ASP A 282 0.86 -10.37 -15.21
C ASP A 282 2.10 -10.34 -14.29
N ARG A 283 2.22 -11.34 -13.43
CA ARG A 283 3.35 -11.46 -12.50
C ARG A 283 4.71 -11.47 -13.19
N LYS A 284 4.82 -12.14 -14.34
CA LYS A 284 6.08 -12.23 -15.09
C LYS A 284 6.47 -10.88 -15.69
N LYS A 285 5.53 -10.17 -16.31
CA LYS A 285 5.75 -8.80 -16.82
C LYS A 285 6.10 -7.84 -15.69
N TYR A 286 5.44 -7.95 -14.55
CA TYR A 286 5.70 -7.16 -13.38
C TYR A 286 7.15 -7.23 -12.92
N ASP A 287 7.71 -8.43 -12.77
CA ASP A 287 9.10 -8.64 -12.38
C ASP A 287 10.09 -8.09 -13.42
N LEU A 288 9.79 -8.25 -14.73
CA LEU A 288 10.60 -7.70 -15.81
C LEU A 288 10.59 -6.16 -15.80
N ILE A 289 9.41 -5.54 -15.62
CA ILE A 289 9.28 -4.08 -15.55
C ILE A 289 10.07 -3.54 -14.37
N ALA A 290 9.97 -4.17 -13.19
CA ALA A 290 10.73 -3.78 -12.01
C ALA A 290 12.24 -3.87 -12.24
N GLY A 291 12.72 -4.95 -12.87
CA GLY A 291 14.13 -5.10 -13.26
C GLY A 291 14.59 -4.03 -14.25
N ASN A 292 13.76 -3.71 -15.28
CA ASN A 292 14.08 -2.65 -16.24
C ASN A 292 14.11 -1.26 -15.57
N MET A 293 13.24 -0.99 -14.59
CA MET A 293 13.28 0.25 -13.82
C MET A 293 14.60 0.37 -13.04
N MET A 294 15.08 -0.71 -12.43
CA MET A 294 16.37 -0.73 -11.73
C MET A 294 17.54 -0.39 -12.67
N MET A 295 17.54 -0.90 -13.90
CA MET A 295 18.55 -0.55 -14.93
C MET A 295 18.53 0.94 -15.28
N LEU A 296 17.40 1.62 -15.09
CA LEU A 296 17.23 3.07 -15.33
C LEU A 296 17.45 3.89 -14.04
N GLY A 297 17.97 3.29 -12.97
CA GLY A 297 18.19 3.96 -11.69
C GLY A 297 16.89 4.33 -10.98
N ARG A 298 15.85 3.50 -11.14
CA ARG A 298 14.55 3.64 -10.48
C ARG A 298 14.20 2.33 -9.78
N ASP A 299 13.52 2.43 -8.67
CA ASP A 299 12.95 1.28 -7.95
C ASP A 299 11.43 1.35 -7.98
N LEU A 300 10.76 0.20 -8.17
CA LEU A 300 9.30 0.15 -8.28
C LEU A 300 8.59 0.53 -6.97
N SER A 301 9.05 -0.01 -5.84
CA SER A 301 8.49 0.30 -4.52
C SER A 301 8.67 1.77 -4.16
N ALA A 302 9.85 2.32 -4.47
CA ALA A 302 10.14 3.73 -4.30
C ALA A 302 9.26 4.60 -5.21
N PHE A 303 9.08 4.21 -6.47
CA PHE A 303 8.24 4.95 -7.42
C PHE A 303 6.78 5.01 -6.94
N MET A 304 6.24 3.89 -6.42
CA MET A 304 4.92 3.89 -5.77
C MET A 304 4.86 4.85 -4.58
N THR A 305 5.88 4.85 -3.73
CA THR A 305 5.93 5.73 -2.56
C THR A 305 6.00 7.20 -2.96
N TYR A 306 6.77 7.55 -4.01
CA TYR A 306 6.79 8.92 -4.54
C TYR A 306 5.44 9.34 -5.12
N ASP A 307 4.75 8.45 -5.83
CA ASP A 307 3.39 8.70 -6.33
C ASP A 307 2.40 8.90 -5.17
N ASP A 308 2.53 8.12 -4.07
CA ASP A 308 1.71 8.27 -2.87
C ASP A 308 1.95 9.62 -2.17
N ILE A 309 3.21 10.08 -2.09
CA ILE A 309 3.54 11.41 -1.57
C ILE A 309 2.94 12.49 -2.47
N SER A 310 3.14 12.39 -3.79
CA SER A 310 2.61 13.34 -4.77
C SER A 310 1.09 13.43 -4.73
N SER A 311 0.40 12.28 -4.70
CA SER A 311 -1.06 12.23 -4.61
C SER A 311 -1.60 12.81 -3.29
N THR A 312 -0.83 12.69 -2.20
CA THR A 312 -1.20 13.31 -0.93
C THR A 312 -1.07 14.84 -0.97
N GLU A 313 -0.06 15.37 -1.66
CA GLU A 313 0.05 16.82 -1.92
C GLU A 313 -1.08 17.31 -2.83
N PHE A 314 -1.45 16.54 -3.85
CA PHE A 314 -2.63 16.81 -4.67
C PHE A 314 -3.91 16.86 -3.81
N LEU A 315 -4.16 15.83 -2.98
CA LEU A 315 -5.31 15.78 -2.08
C LEU A 315 -5.35 16.98 -1.13
N ALA A 316 -4.19 17.38 -0.59
CA ALA A 316 -4.08 18.54 0.29
C ALA A 316 -4.38 19.88 -0.41
N SER A 317 -4.24 19.95 -1.73
CA SER A 317 -4.50 21.14 -2.54
C SER A 317 -5.99 21.34 -2.86
N LEU A 318 -6.82 20.31 -2.68
CA LEU A 318 -8.24 20.37 -3.01
C LEU A 318 -9.01 21.31 -2.07
N PRO A 319 -9.89 22.18 -2.60
CA PRO A 319 -10.55 23.24 -1.80
C PRO A 319 -11.43 22.70 -0.68
N MET A 320 -12.03 21.50 -0.84
CA MET A 320 -12.86 20.86 0.17
C MET A 320 -12.07 20.15 1.26
N VAL A 321 -10.74 20.01 1.13
CA VAL A 321 -9.88 19.27 2.06
C VAL A 321 -9.29 20.21 3.11
N ASP A 322 -9.33 19.80 4.37
CA ASP A 322 -8.49 20.40 5.40
C ASP A 322 -7.09 19.76 5.36
N ALA A 323 -6.14 20.48 4.79
CA ALA A 323 -4.75 20.01 4.62
C ALA A 323 -4.02 19.66 5.94
N ASN A 324 -4.58 20.09 7.10
CA ASN A 324 -4.04 19.74 8.42
C ASN A 324 -4.69 18.48 9.02
N ARG A 325 -5.69 17.90 8.36
CA ARG A 325 -6.44 16.73 8.82
C ARG A 325 -6.47 15.64 7.75
N ILE A 326 -5.29 15.19 7.30
CA ILE A 326 -5.14 14.14 6.31
C ILE A 326 -4.55 12.90 6.97
N GLY A 327 -5.24 11.77 6.79
CA GLY A 327 -4.76 10.43 7.16
C GLY A 327 -4.49 9.56 5.94
N CYS A 328 -3.94 8.39 6.18
CA CYS A 328 -3.86 7.33 5.18
C CYS A 328 -4.20 5.97 5.81
N ALA A 329 -4.70 5.05 4.99
CA ALA A 329 -5.00 3.70 5.43
C ALA A 329 -4.85 2.71 4.28
N GLY A 330 -4.58 1.44 4.61
CA GLY A 330 -4.53 0.37 3.63
C GLY A 330 -4.37 -1.01 4.25
N CYS A 331 -4.57 -2.03 3.41
CA CYS A 331 -4.41 -3.44 3.76
C CYS A 331 -3.28 -4.05 2.93
N SER A 332 -2.52 -5.00 3.48
CA SER A 332 -1.46 -5.72 2.77
C SER A 332 -0.41 -4.76 2.17
N MET A 333 -0.14 -4.80 0.88
CA MET A 333 0.71 -3.80 0.21
C MET A 333 0.23 -2.37 0.49
N GLY A 334 -1.08 -2.14 0.60
CA GLY A 334 -1.62 -0.84 1.00
C GLY A 334 -1.23 -0.43 2.41
N ALA A 335 -1.10 -1.38 3.33
CA ALA A 335 -0.58 -1.13 4.67
C ALA A 335 0.92 -0.77 4.64
N TYR A 336 1.73 -1.49 3.83
CA TYR A 336 3.12 -1.14 3.57
C TYR A 336 3.24 0.31 3.05
N ARG A 337 2.45 0.67 2.04
CA ARG A 337 2.40 2.03 1.49
C ARG A 337 1.94 3.05 2.53
N SER A 338 0.96 2.70 3.39
CA SER A 338 0.43 3.58 4.43
C SER A 338 1.49 3.96 5.47
N TRP A 339 2.22 3.00 6.03
CA TRP A 339 3.26 3.35 6.99
C TRP A 339 4.50 3.99 6.33
N MET A 340 4.87 3.61 5.09
CA MET A 340 5.90 4.32 4.32
C MET A 340 5.52 5.79 4.10
N LEU A 341 4.30 6.04 3.65
CA LEU A 341 3.78 7.39 3.44
C LEU A 341 3.74 8.18 4.76
N SER A 342 3.30 7.56 5.86
CA SER A 342 3.30 8.19 7.20
C SER A 342 4.70 8.53 7.68
N ALA A 343 5.69 7.70 7.38
CA ALA A 343 7.10 7.92 7.71
C ALA A 343 7.72 9.08 6.91
N LEU A 344 7.34 9.25 5.64
CA LEU A 344 8.02 10.14 4.70
C LEU A 344 7.27 11.45 4.39
N SER A 345 5.95 11.50 4.57
CA SER A 345 5.14 12.71 4.31
C SER A 345 4.68 13.38 5.60
N ASP A 346 4.94 14.67 5.75
CA ASP A 346 4.45 15.45 6.90
C ASP A 346 2.99 15.90 6.75
N ARG A 347 2.39 15.71 5.56
CA ARG A 347 0.95 15.90 5.34
C ARG A 347 0.11 14.88 6.10
N ILE A 348 0.59 13.65 6.18
CA ILE A 348 -0.10 12.59 6.93
C ILE A 348 0.01 12.88 8.43
N LYS A 349 -1.15 12.96 9.09
CA LYS A 349 -1.27 13.21 10.54
C LYS A 349 -1.56 11.94 11.33
N VAL A 350 -2.17 10.95 10.69
CA VAL A 350 -2.51 9.64 11.27
C VAL A 350 -2.44 8.57 10.18
N GLY A 351 -1.97 7.38 10.50
CA GLY A 351 -1.90 6.25 9.59
C GLY A 351 -2.50 4.98 10.16
N ALA A 352 -3.15 4.16 9.31
CA ALA A 352 -3.67 2.85 9.68
C ALA A 352 -3.18 1.78 8.68
N SER A 353 -2.65 0.68 9.20
CA SER A 353 -1.98 -0.38 8.45
C SER A 353 -2.49 -1.74 8.88
N VAL A 354 -3.18 -2.46 7.99
CA VAL A 354 -3.77 -3.78 8.27
C VAL A 354 -3.03 -4.86 7.50
N CYS A 355 -2.60 -5.91 8.20
CA CYS A 355 -1.94 -7.10 7.65
C CYS A 355 -0.64 -6.80 6.88
N TRP A 356 0.20 -5.90 7.39
CA TRP A 356 1.56 -5.74 6.89
C TRP A 356 2.49 -5.07 7.92
N MET A 357 3.13 -5.83 8.78
CA MET A 357 4.31 -5.45 9.55
C MET A 357 5.04 -6.73 10.00
N ILE A 358 6.36 -6.72 9.91
CA ILE A 358 7.22 -7.83 10.27
C ILE A 358 8.69 -7.37 10.32
N THR A 359 9.58 -8.12 10.95
CA THR A 359 11.02 -7.96 10.79
C THR A 359 11.56 -8.70 9.57
N THR A 360 12.62 -8.18 8.94
CA THR A 360 13.29 -8.84 7.81
C THR A 360 13.80 -10.23 8.19
N ASP A 361 14.27 -10.40 9.44
CA ASP A 361 14.76 -11.68 9.93
C ASP A 361 13.70 -12.79 9.88
N ALA A 362 12.49 -12.49 10.33
CA ALA A 362 11.38 -13.43 10.28
C ALA A 362 10.77 -13.60 8.87
N GLN A 363 10.89 -12.59 8.02
CA GLN A 363 10.36 -12.62 6.65
C GLN A 363 11.24 -13.45 5.71
N LEU A 364 12.57 -13.28 5.76
CA LEU A 364 13.50 -13.97 4.86
C LEU A 364 13.96 -15.30 5.43
N THR A 365 13.13 -16.31 5.29
CA THR A 365 13.42 -17.70 5.65
C THR A 365 13.10 -18.62 4.48
N ARG A 366 13.52 -19.88 4.56
CA ARG A 366 13.20 -20.89 3.52
C ARG A 366 11.69 -21.08 3.29
N ARG A 367 10.88 -20.82 4.31
CA ARG A 367 9.41 -20.91 4.25
C ARG A 367 8.77 -19.62 3.74
N TYR A 368 9.31 -18.48 4.15
CA TYR A 368 8.78 -17.18 3.82
C TYR A 368 9.80 -16.37 3.04
N GLY A 369 9.52 -16.08 1.82
CA GLY A 369 10.36 -15.24 0.98
C GLY A 369 9.60 -14.05 0.44
N ARG A 370 10.28 -13.24 -0.33
CA ARG A 370 9.69 -12.05 -0.96
C ARG A 370 8.51 -12.37 -1.88
N LYS A 371 8.49 -13.55 -2.50
CA LYS A 371 7.40 -14.00 -3.37
C LYS A 371 6.07 -14.07 -2.62
N GLU A 372 6.09 -14.55 -1.39
CA GLU A 372 4.90 -14.61 -0.55
C GLU A 372 4.41 -13.20 -0.15
N ASN A 373 5.30 -12.20 -0.12
CA ASN A 373 5.07 -10.87 0.43
C ASN A 373 5.01 -9.74 -0.62
N GLY A 374 4.65 -10.02 -1.86
CA GLY A 374 4.41 -9.01 -2.87
C GLY A 374 5.61 -8.58 -3.72
N GLY A 375 6.72 -9.32 -3.68
CA GLY A 375 7.85 -9.14 -4.59
C GLY A 375 8.45 -7.72 -4.56
N PHE A 376 8.64 -7.13 -5.74
CA PHE A 376 9.25 -5.80 -5.90
C PHE A 376 8.40 -4.64 -5.38
N ALA A 377 7.13 -4.85 -5.03
CA ALA A 377 6.25 -3.79 -4.53
C ALA A 377 6.65 -3.27 -3.14
N ASN A 378 7.40 -4.03 -2.37
CA ASN A 378 7.81 -3.69 -1.00
C ASN A 378 9.29 -3.97 -0.72
N CYS A 379 10.12 -3.86 -1.76
CA CYS A 379 11.55 -4.12 -1.70
C CYS A 379 12.32 -2.92 -2.26
N ILE A 380 12.96 -2.14 -1.38
CA ILE A 380 13.88 -1.06 -1.77
C ILE A 380 15.31 -1.57 -1.63
N PRO A 381 16.09 -1.65 -2.75
CA PRO A 381 17.45 -2.18 -2.74
C PRO A 381 18.37 -1.45 -1.77
N GLY A 382 19.18 -2.22 -1.03
CA GLY A 382 20.18 -1.68 -0.11
C GLY A 382 19.63 -1.09 1.20
N LEU A 383 18.34 -0.80 1.32
CA LEU A 383 17.78 -0.14 2.50
C LEU A 383 17.94 -0.97 3.78
N ARG A 384 17.89 -2.32 3.65
CA ARG A 384 18.07 -3.24 4.80
C ARG A 384 19.46 -3.20 5.42
N GLN A 385 20.46 -2.68 4.73
CA GLN A 385 21.79 -2.43 5.32
C GLN A 385 21.76 -1.33 6.41
N TYR A 386 20.71 -0.50 6.43
CA TYR A 386 20.60 0.65 7.33
C TYR A 386 19.43 0.56 8.30
N LEU A 387 18.28 0.12 7.83
CA LEU A 387 17.00 0.15 8.55
C LEU A 387 16.15 -1.06 8.19
N ASP A 388 15.56 -1.71 9.18
CA ASP A 388 14.50 -2.69 8.98
C ASP A 388 13.12 -2.01 8.86
N TYR A 389 12.09 -2.76 8.50
CA TYR A 389 10.71 -2.29 8.36
C TYR A 389 10.19 -1.55 9.61
N PRO A 390 10.29 -2.11 10.84
CA PRO A 390 9.85 -1.39 12.04
C PRO A 390 10.62 -0.09 12.28
N HIS A 391 11.90 -0.04 11.91
CA HIS A 391 12.72 1.17 12.05
C HIS A 391 12.25 2.27 11.10
N ILE A 392 11.88 1.92 9.86
CA ILE A 392 11.36 2.88 8.88
C ILE A 392 9.97 3.35 9.30
N ALA A 393 9.08 2.44 9.69
CA ALA A 393 7.75 2.79 10.19
C ALA A 393 7.86 3.74 11.41
N SER A 394 8.88 3.56 12.25
CA SER A 394 9.15 4.42 13.40
C SER A 394 9.55 5.84 13.06
N LEU A 395 9.90 6.15 11.81
CA LEU A 395 10.07 7.52 11.34
C LEU A 395 8.75 8.32 11.36
N ALA A 396 7.59 7.64 11.43
CA ALA A 396 6.31 8.31 11.65
C ALA A 396 6.20 8.91 13.05
N CYS A 397 6.88 8.36 14.08
CA CYS A 397 6.81 8.85 15.46
C CYS A 397 7.05 10.37 15.56
N PRO A 398 6.27 11.11 16.35
CA PRO A 398 5.23 10.72 17.29
C PRO A 398 3.78 10.78 16.71
N LYS A 399 3.60 10.60 15.41
CA LYS A 399 2.25 10.55 14.80
C LYS A 399 1.47 9.36 15.34
N PRO A 400 0.13 9.49 15.46
CA PRO A 400 -0.72 8.34 15.73
C PRO A 400 -0.65 7.31 14.60
N MET A 401 -0.42 6.05 14.97
CA MET A 401 -0.34 4.93 14.03
C MET A 401 -1.07 3.72 14.57
N LEU A 402 -1.92 3.11 13.75
CA LEU A 402 -2.60 1.85 14.00
C LEU A 402 -1.98 0.74 13.15
N PHE A 403 -1.65 -0.38 13.78
CA PHE A 403 -1.23 -1.60 13.10
C PHE A 403 -2.09 -2.78 13.58
N ILE A 404 -2.69 -3.51 12.65
CA ILE A 404 -3.43 -4.74 12.92
C ILE A 404 -2.83 -5.84 12.06
N ASN A 405 -2.38 -6.94 12.68
CA ASN A 405 -1.96 -8.14 11.97
C ASN A 405 -2.85 -9.33 12.35
N GLY A 406 -3.00 -10.31 11.46
CA GLY A 406 -3.77 -11.51 11.70
C GLY A 406 -2.91 -12.66 12.24
N SER A 407 -3.35 -13.33 13.31
CA SER A 407 -2.68 -14.54 13.83
C SER A 407 -2.80 -15.75 12.89
N LYS A 408 -3.80 -15.73 12.01
CA LYS A 408 -4.03 -16.73 10.95
C LYS A 408 -3.49 -16.30 9.60
N ASP A 409 -2.76 -15.17 9.54
CA ASP A 409 -2.13 -14.68 8.32
C ASP A 409 -0.85 -15.47 8.04
N HIS A 410 -0.88 -16.28 7.00
CA HIS A 410 0.25 -17.15 6.64
C HIS A 410 1.44 -16.39 6.01
N LEU A 411 1.25 -15.11 5.64
CA LEU A 411 2.29 -14.30 5.03
C LEU A 411 3.22 -13.65 6.07
N PHE A 412 2.75 -13.47 7.30
CA PHE A 412 3.46 -12.75 8.35
C PHE A 412 3.57 -13.58 9.62
N PRO A 413 4.70 -14.30 9.84
CA PRO A 413 4.93 -15.07 11.07
C PRO A 413 4.82 -14.21 12.33
N ILE A 414 3.97 -14.61 13.26
CA ILE A 414 3.64 -13.87 14.49
C ILE A 414 4.87 -13.46 15.30
N PRO A 415 5.88 -14.31 15.54
CA PRO A 415 7.07 -13.89 16.27
C PRO A 415 7.79 -12.68 15.66
N GLY A 416 7.79 -12.58 14.31
CA GLY A 416 8.36 -11.44 13.60
C GLY A 416 7.48 -10.18 13.67
N VAL A 417 6.17 -10.35 13.75
CA VAL A 417 5.21 -9.25 13.97
C VAL A 417 5.37 -8.68 15.37
N GLU A 418 5.39 -9.55 16.39
CA GLU A 418 5.58 -9.17 17.80
C GLU A 418 6.90 -8.44 18.03
N ASP A 419 7.98 -8.94 17.42
CA ASP A 419 9.28 -8.29 17.52
C ASP A 419 9.28 -6.92 16.83
N ALA A 420 8.66 -6.78 15.66
CA ALA A 420 8.50 -5.50 14.98
C ALA A 420 7.71 -4.50 15.84
N PHE A 421 6.59 -4.92 16.42
CA PHE A 421 5.77 -4.08 17.30
C PHE A 421 6.54 -3.66 18.55
N ARG A 422 7.26 -4.57 19.19
CA ARG A 422 8.11 -4.27 20.34
C ARG A 422 9.14 -3.16 19.99
N GLN A 423 9.86 -3.28 18.88
CA GLN A 423 10.84 -2.31 18.42
C GLN A 423 10.19 -0.93 18.16
N MET A 424 9.00 -0.90 17.56
CA MET A 424 8.28 0.34 17.32
C MET A 424 7.84 1.02 18.62
N HIS A 425 7.28 0.28 19.58
CA HIS A 425 6.91 0.80 20.89
C HIS A 425 8.10 1.38 21.67
N GLU A 426 9.29 0.81 21.56
CA GLU A 426 10.52 1.37 22.14
C GLU A 426 10.79 2.79 21.62
N VAL A 427 10.55 3.04 20.32
CA VAL A 427 10.73 4.37 19.73
C VAL A 427 9.67 5.34 20.23
N TRP A 428 8.39 4.98 20.21
CA TRP A 428 7.31 5.87 20.70
C TRP A 428 7.43 6.16 22.19
N ARG A 429 7.78 5.18 23.02
CA ARG A 429 8.07 5.38 24.46
C ARG A 429 9.23 6.35 24.68
N SER A 430 10.28 6.25 23.88
CA SER A 430 11.42 7.18 23.97
C SER A 430 11.02 8.64 23.74
N GLN A 431 9.90 8.88 23.02
CA GLN A 431 9.34 10.20 22.74
C GLN A 431 8.12 10.55 23.61
N LYS A 432 7.81 9.73 24.64
CA LYS A 432 6.64 9.91 25.53
C LYS A 432 5.32 9.97 24.73
N ALA A 433 5.19 9.13 23.72
CA ALA A 433 4.06 9.10 22.80
C ALA A 433 3.52 7.67 22.57
N ASP A 434 3.80 6.73 23.49
CA ASP A 434 3.44 5.31 23.36
C ASP A 434 1.92 5.11 23.14
N GLU A 435 1.11 5.97 23.76
CA GLU A 435 -0.35 6.00 23.61
C GLU A 435 -0.86 6.35 22.20
N ARG A 436 0.04 6.79 21.32
CA ARG A 436 -0.26 7.09 19.92
C ARG A 436 0.05 5.94 18.96
N LEU A 437 0.71 4.91 19.45
CA LEU A 437 0.98 3.69 18.68
C LEU A 437 0.05 2.58 19.18
N ASP A 438 -0.92 2.22 18.35
CA ASP A 438 -1.85 1.12 18.61
C ASP A 438 -1.45 -0.08 17.74
N THR A 439 -1.08 -1.20 18.37
CA THR A 439 -0.64 -2.42 17.69
C THR A 439 -1.42 -3.62 18.19
N GLU A 440 -2.12 -4.28 17.29
CA GLU A 440 -3.02 -5.39 17.65
C GLU A 440 -2.73 -6.63 16.79
N ILE A 441 -2.81 -7.80 17.40
CA ILE A 441 -2.81 -9.09 16.70
C ILE A 441 -4.17 -9.73 16.91
N TRP A 442 -4.93 -9.89 15.82
CA TRP A 442 -6.28 -10.41 15.84
C TRP A 442 -6.34 -11.85 15.35
N ASP A 443 -7.34 -12.60 15.79
CA ASP A 443 -7.58 -13.96 15.30
C ASP A 443 -8.30 -13.96 13.93
N ILE A 444 -7.64 -13.36 12.93
CA ILE A 444 -8.12 -13.21 11.56
C ILE A 444 -7.08 -13.70 10.55
N PRO A 445 -7.49 -14.10 9.33
CA PRO A 445 -6.60 -14.35 8.22
C PRO A 445 -6.09 -13.02 7.62
N HIS A 446 -5.41 -13.10 6.47
CA HIS A 446 -4.97 -11.93 5.68
C HIS A 446 -6.16 -11.18 5.09
N SER A 447 -6.79 -10.28 5.86
CA SER A 447 -8.02 -9.57 5.46
C SER A 447 -8.21 -8.25 6.21
N CYS A 448 -9.02 -7.36 5.63
CA CYS A 448 -9.46 -6.10 6.24
C CYS A 448 -11.00 -6.06 6.28
N GLY A 449 -11.59 -7.01 7.01
CA GLY A 449 -13.04 -7.15 7.15
C GLY A 449 -13.69 -5.97 7.88
N ILE A 450 -15.02 -6.03 8.04
CA ILE A 450 -15.86 -4.96 8.62
C ILE A 450 -15.35 -4.48 9.99
N LYS A 451 -14.89 -5.42 10.85
CA LYS A 451 -14.36 -5.06 12.16
C LYS A 451 -13.06 -4.23 12.06
N ALA A 452 -12.16 -4.60 11.16
CA ALA A 452 -10.93 -3.84 10.93
C ALA A 452 -11.22 -2.44 10.36
N GLN A 453 -12.18 -2.34 9.44
CA GLN A 453 -12.62 -1.07 8.86
C GLN A 453 -13.26 -0.16 9.92
N ALA A 454 -14.07 -0.71 10.83
CA ALA A 454 -14.63 0.04 11.94
C ALA A 454 -13.55 0.56 12.90
N LYS A 455 -12.52 -0.26 13.21
CA LYS A 455 -11.37 0.17 14.02
C LYS A 455 -10.55 1.26 13.32
N ILE A 456 -10.36 1.17 12.00
CA ILE A 456 -9.72 2.23 11.21
C ILE A 456 -10.51 3.54 11.36
N LEU A 457 -11.83 3.51 11.18
CA LEU A 457 -12.68 4.71 11.32
C LEU A 457 -12.57 5.31 12.72
N GLU A 458 -12.70 4.49 13.77
CA GLU A 458 -12.57 4.94 15.17
C GLU A 458 -11.23 5.64 15.40
N PHE A 459 -10.14 5.03 14.93
CA PHE A 459 -8.81 5.58 15.10
C PHE A 459 -8.61 6.89 14.32
N LEU A 460 -9.10 6.97 13.08
CA LEU A 460 -9.09 8.22 12.30
C LEU A 460 -9.92 9.32 12.96
N ASP A 461 -11.13 9.00 13.45
CA ASP A 461 -12.00 9.95 14.12
C ASP A 461 -11.36 10.53 15.39
N GLN A 462 -10.66 9.72 16.15
CA GLN A 462 -9.94 10.14 17.35
C GLN A 462 -8.93 11.26 17.08
N TYR A 463 -8.29 11.28 15.91
CA TYR A 463 -7.18 12.21 15.62
C TYR A 463 -7.46 13.23 14.53
N LEU A 464 -8.47 13.02 13.68
CA LEU A 464 -8.78 13.93 12.57
C LEU A 464 -10.10 14.71 12.76
N LYS A 465 -10.99 14.30 13.68
CA LYS A 465 -12.28 14.99 13.90
C LYS A 465 -12.36 15.76 15.22
N LYS A 466 -11.32 15.71 16.02
CA LYS A 466 -11.22 16.50 17.27
C LYS A 466 -10.76 17.93 17.00
#